data_f5c5597ab61b09c8ca23c35b8a1a8c08
#
_entry.id   f5c5597ab61b09c8ca23c35b8a1a8c08
#
_cell.length_a   1.000
_cell.length_b   1.000
_cell.length_c   1.000
_cell.angle_alpha   90.00
_cell.angle_beta   90.00
_cell.angle_gamma   90.00
#
_symmetry.space_group_name_H-M   'P 1'
#
loop_
_entity.id
_entity.type
_entity.pdbx_description
1 polymer ?
#
loop_
_entity_poly.entity_id
_entity_poly.type
_entity_poly.pdbx_seq_one_letter_code
_entity_poly.pdbx_strand_id
1 'polypeptide(L)'
;MADSSFDPHGTTILSVRRGKTVAMGGDGQVTLGQTIMKGNARKVRRLYEGKVLAGFAGGTADAFTLFERFEGKLEKYGNLTRAAIELAKDWRSDRALRRLEALLCVADSSASLIISGNGDVIEPEHDIMAIGSGGPFAQAAARALMENTELGAREIVERAMSIAADTCIYTNRNVVIDELQTA
;
A
#
# COMPACT_ATOMS: atom_id res chain seq x y z
N MET A 1 10.72 9.30 -29.80
CA MET A 1 10.24 10.48 -29.05
C MET A 1 9.98 9.99 -27.64
N ALA A 2 10.77 10.42 -26.67
CA ALA A 2 10.59 10.03 -25.29
C ALA A 2 9.32 10.72 -24.78
N ASP A 3 8.34 9.94 -24.42
CA ASP A 3 7.15 10.40 -23.72
C ASP A 3 7.60 10.80 -22.31
N SER A 4 7.83 12.09 -22.12
CA SER A 4 8.13 12.67 -20.82
C SER A 4 6.83 12.85 -20.05
N SER A 5 6.17 11.76 -19.73
CA SER A 5 5.10 11.82 -18.76
C SER A 5 5.73 12.21 -17.41
N PHE A 6 5.28 13.32 -16.88
CA PHE A 6 5.59 13.82 -15.53
C PHE A 6 4.92 12.91 -14.49
N ASP A 7 5.26 11.63 -14.52
CA ASP A 7 4.69 10.63 -13.62
C ASP A 7 5.61 10.50 -12.41
N PRO A 8 5.19 10.91 -11.22
CA PRO A 8 5.96 10.70 -10.01
C PRO A 8 6.01 9.20 -9.72
N HIS A 9 7.19 8.61 -9.91
CA HIS A 9 7.48 7.23 -9.56
C HIS A 9 8.20 7.18 -8.21
N GLY A 10 7.99 6.11 -7.51
CA GLY A 10 8.70 5.85 -6.27
C GLY A 10 7.75 5.59 -5.11
N THR A 11 7.36 4.35 -4.99
CA THR A 11 6.57 3.89 -3.85
C THR A 11 6.81 2.42 -3.64
N THR A 12 6.98 2.07 -2.38
CA THR A 12 6.85 0.68 -1.94
C THR A 12 5.97 0.67 -0.72
N ILE A 13 4.88 -0.07 -0.81
CA ILE A 13 4.02 -0.41 0.31
C ILE A 13 4.11 -1.93 0.49
N LEU A 14 4.30 -2.36 1.71
CA LEU A 14 4.29 -3.78 2.10
C LEU A 14 3.39 -3.96 3.31
N SER A 15 2.51 -4.94 3.28
CA SER A 15 1.73 -5.38 4.43
C SER A 15 1.95 -6.86 4.69
N VAL A 16 2.12 -7.21 5.95
CA VAL A 16 2.29 -8.58 6.43
C VAL A 16 1.34 -8.83 7.57
N ARG A 17 0.57 -9.90 7.48
CA ARG A 17 -0.27 -10.41 8.57
C ARG A 17 0.36 -11.68 9.11
N ARG A 18 0.68 -11.71 10.41
CA ARG A 18 1.22 -12.88 11.08
C ARG A 18 0.74 -12.95 12.53
N GLY A 19 0.23 -14.11 12.91
CA GLY A 19 -0.34 -14.30 14.25
C GLY A 19 -1.50 -13.35 14.49
N LYS A 20 -1.39 -12.56 15.55
CA LYS A 20 -2.42 -11.56 15.94
C LYS A 20 -2.06 -10.12 15.54
N THR A 21 -1.20 -9.94 14.54
CA THR A 21 -0.75 -8.61 14.11
C THR A 21 -0.77 -8.50 12.60
N VAL A 22 -1.28 -7.40 12.09
CA VAL A 22 -1.04 -6.94 10.73
C VAL A 22 -0.19 -5.68 10.80
N ALA A 23 0.93 -5.66 10.07
CA ALA A 23 1.83 -4.52 9.95
C ALA A 23 1.83 -4.04 8.50
N MET A 24 1.83 -2.72 8.29
CA MET A 24 1.94 -2.10 6.97
C MET A 24 3.03 -1.05 6.99
N GLY A 25 4.00 -1.17 6.09
CA GLY A 25 5.10 -0.24 5.91
C GLY A 25 5.07 0.44 4.56
N GLY A 26 5.49 1.68 4.53
CA GLY A 26 5.70 2.46 3.30
C GLY A 26 7.03 3.20 3.36
N ASP A 27 7.76 3.23 2.24
CA ASP A 27 8.96 4.06 2.11
C ASP A 27 8.61 5.54 1.98
N GLY A 28 9.62 6.40 2.06
CA GLY A 28 9.44 7.86 2.02
C GLY A 28 9.80 8.52 0.69
N GLN A 29 10.26 7.79 -0.32
CA GLN A 29 10.78 8.39 -1.53
C GLN A 29 9.68 8.82 -2.50
N VAL A 30 9.77 10.06 -2.98
CA VAL A 30 9.01 10.58 -4.12
C VAL A 30 10.02 10.99 -5.17
N THR A 31 9.92 10.39 -6.35
CA THR A 31 10.86 10.59 -7.46
C THR A 31 10.13 11.17 -8.67
N LEU A 32 10.73 12.12 -9.32
CA LEU A 32 10.25 12.69 -10.59
C LEU A 32 11.31 12.49 -11.65
N GLY A 33 11.06 11.60 -12.61
CA GLY A 33 12.08 11.19 -13.57
C GLY A 33 13.29 10.57 -12.87
N GLN A 34 14.42 11.26 -12.94
CA GLN A 34 15.68 10.81 -12.30
C GLN A 34 16.03 11.61 -11.02
N THR A 35 15.11 12.42 -10.52
CA THR A 35 15.36 13.30 -9.37
C THR A 35 14.50 12.91 -8.17
N ILE A 36 15.14 12.73 -7.01
CA ILE A 36 14.43 12.54 -5.75
C ILE A 36 13.91 13.89 -5.27
N MET A 37 12.59 14.05 -5.25
CA MET A 37 11.90 15.28 -4.83
C MET A 37 11.69 15.33 -3.32
N LYS A 38 11.48 14.16 -2.68
CA LYS A 38 11.25 14.03 -1.25
C LYS A 38 11.69 12.65 -0.78
N GLY A 39 12.28 12.58 0.41
CA GLY A 39 12.76 11.32 0.99
C GLY A 39 11.99 10.86 2.24
N ASN A 40 11.02 11.63 2.72
CA ASN A 40 10.29 11.36 3.98
C ASN A 40 8.77 11.50 3.83
N ALA A 41 8.22 11.16 2.68
CA ALA A 41 6.78 11.14 2.46
C ALA A 41 6.11 10.06 3.33
N ARG A 42 4.92 10.35 3.83
CA ARG A 42 4.12 9.37 4.57
C ARG A 42 3.08 8.76 3.63
N LYS A 43 3.27 7.48 3.28
CA LYS A 43 2.45 6.74 2.32
C LYS A 43 1.49 5.75 2.96
N VAL A 44 1.63 5.51 4.27
CA VAL A 44 0.74 4.69 5.07
C VAL A 44 -0.06 5.57 6.00
N ARG A 45 -1.36 5.32 6.11
CA ARG A 45 -2.30 6.05 6.96
C ARG A 45 -3.21 5.11 7.72
N ARG A 46 -3.70 5.59 8.86
CA ARG A 46 -4.82 5.00 9.59
C ARG A 46 -6.10 5.70 9.19
N LEU A 47 -7.10 4.93 8.80
CA LEU A 47 -8.45 5.38 8.45
C LEU A 47 -9.47 4.79 9.40
N TYR A 48 -10.71 5.30 9.34
CA TYR A 48 -11.86 4.78 10.07
C TYR A 48 -11.56 4.61 11.57
N GLU A 49 -11.32 5.76 12.22
CA GLU A 49 -10.99 5.83 13.67
C GLU A 49 -9.76 4.95 14.06
N GLY A 50 -8.82 4.79 13.14
CA GLY A 50 -7.61 3.99 13.36
C GLY A 50 -7.78 2.48 13.21
N LYS A 51 -8.94 1.99 12.78
CA LYS A 51 -9.26 0.57 12.63
C LYS A 51 -8.78 -0.04 11.31
N VAL A 52 -8.40 0.80 10.36
CA VAL A 52 -7.95 0.37 9.02
C VAL A 52 -6.59 0.99 8.71
N LEU A 53 -5.65 0.16 8.26
CA LEU A 53 -4.40 0.61 7.63
C LEU A 53 -4.61 0.75 6.13
N ALA A 54 -4.12 1.82 5.56
CA ALA A 54 -4.17 2.06 4.13
C ALA A 54 -2.84 2.57 3.60
N GLY A 55 -2.35 1.99 2.51
CA GLY A 55 -1.14 2.38 1.80
C GLY A 55 -1.43 2.58 0.31
N PHE A 56 -0.79 3.57 -0.29
CA PHE A 56 -1.06 4.01 -1.65
C PHE A 56 0.20 4.02 -2.51
N ALA A 57 0.08 3.51 -3.74
CA ALA A 57 1.10 3.62 -4.78
C ALA A 57 0.53 4.31 -6.01
N GLY A 58 1.10 5.47 -6.38
CA GLY A 58 0.66 6.33 -7.48
C GLY A 58 0.99 7.80 -7.22
N GLY A 59 0.38 8.72 -7.95
CA GLY A 59 0.56 10.16 -7.77
C GLY A 59 0.04 10.67 -6.42
N THR A 60 0.79 11.55 -5.77
CA THR A 60 0.45 12.04 -4.42
C THR A 60 -0.86 12.81 -4.34
N ALA A 61 -1.23 13.54 -5.38
CA ALA A 61 -2.51 14.26 -5.43
C ALA A 61 -3.71 13.30 -5.44
N ASP A 62 -3.54 12.16 -6.07
CA ASP A 62 -4.57 11.13 -6.22
C ASP A 62 -4.78 10.34 -4.93
N ALA A 63 -3.70 10.19 -4.12
CA ALA A 63 -3.76 9.50 -2.85
C ALA A 63 -4.79 10.11 -1.89
N PHE A 64 -4.82 11.42 -1.77
CA PHE A 64 -5.77 12.11 -0.88
C PHE A 64 -7.21 11.85 -1.28
N THR A 65 -7.53 11.97 -2.56
CA THR A 65 -8.87 11.74 -3.08
C THR A 65 -9.32 10.30 -2.84
N LEU A 66 -8.44 9.32 -3.07
CA LEU A 66 -8.78 7.92 -2.85
C LEU A 66 -8.94 7.56 -1.38
N PHE A 67 -8.11 8.11 -0.49
CA PHE A 67 -8.26 7.91 0.95
C PHE A 67 -9.58 8.50 1.47
N GLU A 68 -9.94 9.71 1.07
CA GLU A 68 -11.21 10.34 1.45
C GLU A 68 -12.42 9.52 0.95
N ARG A 69 -12.38 9.10 -0.30
CA ARG A 69 -13.44 8.27 -0.89
C ARG A 69 -13.57 6.93 -0.18
N PHE A 70 -12.43 6.31 0.15
CA PHE A 70 -12.43 5.04 0.86
C PHE A 70 -12.95 5.17 2.29
N GLU A 71 -12.53 6.19 3.02
CA GLU A 71 -13.02 6.47 4.37
C GLU A 71 -14.53 6.67 4.39
N GLY A 72 -15.09 7.43 3.44
CA GLY A 72 -16.55 7.56 3.28
C GLY A 72 -17.27 6.23 3.00
N LYS A 73 -16.63 5.29 2.27
CA LYS A 73 -17.18 3.94 2.09
C LYS A 73 -17.12 3.12 3.39
N LEU A 74 -16.03 3.23 4.15
CA LEU A 74 -15.89 2.56 5.45
C LEU A 74 -16.95 3.05 6.46
N GLU A 75 -17.16 4.35 6.54
CA GLU A 75 -18.21 4.93 7.40
C GLU A 75 -19.60 4.45 7.01
N LYS A 76 -19.87 4.38 5.71
CA LYS A 76 -21.19 3.98 5.18
C LYS A 76 -21.48 2.50 5.38
N TYR A 77 -20.52 1.63 5.15
CA TYR A 77 -20.74 0.18 5.08
C TYR A 77 -20.25 -0.58 6.32
N GLY A 78 -19.36 0.00 7.12
CA GLY A 78 -18.85 -0.61 8.35
C GLY A 78 -18.06 -1.92 8.16
N ASN A 79 -17.66 -2.24 6.92
CA ASN A 79 -16.98 -3.48 6.57
C ASN A 79 -15.94 -3.22 5.47
N LEU A 80 -14.70 -3.69 5.69
CA LEU A 80 -13.58 -3.43 4.80
C LEU A 80 -13.81 -3.96 3.38
N THR A 81 -14.21 -5.21 3.25
CA THR A 81 -14.42 -5.86 1.95
C THR A 81 -15.54 -5.18 1.17
N ARG A 82 -16.64 -4.85 1.84
CA ARG A 82 -17.75 -4.12 1.21
C ARG A 82 -17.32 -2.73 0.76
N ALA A 83 -16.63 -1.99 1.61
CA ALA A 83 -16.10 -0.67 1.29
C ALA A 83 -15.13 -0.72 0.09
N ALA A 84 -14.25 -1.73 0.04
CA ALA A 84 -13.33 -1.94 -1.06
C ALA A 84 -14.04 -2.20 -2.39
N ILE A 85 -15.04 -3.08 -2.40
CA ILE A 85 -15.86 -3.36 -3.59
C ILE A 85 -16.58 -2.11 -4.10
N GLU A 86 -17.16 -1.34 -3.20
CA GLU A 86 -17.88 -0.12 -3.58
C GLU A 86 -16.93 1.00 -4.04
N LEU A 87 -15.72 1.09 -3.48
CA LEU A 87 -14.69 1.98 -4.01
C LEU A 87 -14.25 1.55 -5.42
N ALA A 88 -14.01 0.27 -5.63
CA ALA A 88 -13.59 -0.26 -6.93
C ALA A 88 -14.63 0.02 -8.03
N LYS A 89 -15.91 -0.08 -7.71
CA LYS A 89 -17.02 0.30 -8.64
C LYS A 89 -16.97 1.79 -8.98
N ASP A 90 -16.83 2.65 -7.98
CA ASP A 90 -16.74 4.09 -8.18
C ASP A 90 -15.48 4.44 -8.99
N TRP A 91 -14.35 3.83 -8.66
CA TRP A 91 -13.07 4.07 -9.34
C TRP A 91 -13.15 3.77 -10.82
N ARG A 92 -13.78 2.67 -11.18
CA ARG A 92 -13.98 2.26 -12.57
C ARG A 92 -14.94 3.15 -13.33
N SER A 93 -16.01 3.65 -12.69
CA SER A 93 -17.12 4.36 -13.33
C SER A 93 -17.03 5.88 -13.30
N ASP A 94 -16.38 6.45 -12.27
CA ASP A 94 -16.21 7.90 -12.13
C ASP A 94 -15.19 8.44 -13.12
N ARG A 95 -15.54 9.50 -13.86
CA ARG A 95 -14.68 10.10 -14.89
C ARG A 95 -13.38 10.67 -14.33
N ALA A 96 -13.40 11.18 -13.11
CA ALA A 96 -12.22 11.72 -12.45
C ALA A 96 -11.32 10.58 -11.94
N LEU A 97 -11.91 9.60 -11.23
CA LEU A 97 -11.17 8.51 -10.61
C LEU A 97 -10.58 7.52 -11.62
N ARG A 98 -11.29 7.18 -12.69
CA ARG A 98 -10.85 6.16 -13.67
C ARG A 98 -9.56 6.50 -14.42
N ARG A 99 -9.10 7.75 -14.34
CA ARG A 99 -7.83 8.20 -14.93
C ARG A 99 -6.66 8.02 -13.99
N LEU A 100 -6.92 7.67 -12.73
CA LEU A 100 -5.89 7.50 -11.72
C LEU A 100 -5.24 6.12 -11.87
N GLU A 101 -4.00 6.10 -12.31
CA GLU A 101 -3.17 4.90 -12.33
C GLU A 101 -2.56 4.70 -10.93
N ALA A 102 -3.25 3.93 -10.11
CA ALA A 102 -2.87 3.74 -8.72
C ALA A 102 -3.29 2.38 -8.19
N LEU A 103 -2.66 1.98 -7.10
CA LEU A 103 -3.02 0.82 -6.29
C LEU A 103 -3.18 1.24 -4.84
N LEU A 104 -4.14 0.66 -4.16
CA LEU A 104 -4.42 0.87 -2.76
C LEU A 104 -4.32 -0.47 -2.02
N CYS A 105 -3.46 -0.54 -0.99
CA CYS A 105 -3.43 -1.62 -0.01
C CYS A 105 -4.23 -1.22 1.21
N VAL A 106 -5.14 -2.07 1.67
CA VAL A 106 -5.93 -1.84 2.88
C VAL A 106 -5.98 -3.07 3.75
N ALA A 107 -5.93 -2.89 5.06
CA ALA A 107 -6.01 -3.98 6.02
C ALA A 107 -6.73 -3.54 7.30
N ASP A 108 -7.56 -4.43 7.85
CA ASP A 108 -8.15 -4.30 9.18
C ASP A 108 -7.82 -5.52 10.05
N SER A 109 -8.51 -5.69 11.16
CA SER A 109 -8.32 -6.83 12.07
C SER A 109 -8.65 -8.19 11.43
N SER A 110 -9.40 -8.23 10.32
CA SER A 110 -9.94 -9.46 9.73
C SER A 110 -9.49 -9.73 8.30
N ALA A 111 -9.22 -8.70 7.51
CA ALA A 111 -8.94 -8.83 6.08
C ALA A 111 -7.81 -7.93 5.61
N SER A 112 -7.18 -8.32 4.50
CA SER A 112 -6.19 -7.53 3.76
C SER A 112 -6.54 -7.57 2.28
N LEU A 113 -6.58 -6.41 1.61
CA LEU A 113 -7.05 -6.30 0.23
C LEU A 113 -6.18 -5.33 -0.58
N ILE A 114 -5.98 -5.65 -1.86
CA ILE A 114 -5.45 -4.71 -2.86
C ILE A 114 -6.62 -4.27 -3.74
N ILE A 115 -6.74 -2.96 -3.95
CA ILE A 115 -7.76 -2.36 -4.80
C ILE A 115 -7.05 -1.66 -5.96
N SER A 116 -7.46 -1.95 -7.19
CA SER A 116 -6.90 -1.34 -8.41
C SER A 116 -7.87 -0.37 -9.08
N GLY A 117 -7.32 0.55 -9.86
CA GLY A 117 -8.09 1.47 -10.69
C GLY A 117 -8.90 0.78 -11.80
N ASN A 118 -8.59 -0.48 -12.11
CA ASN A 118 -9.35 -1.28 -13.06
C ASN A 118 -10.63 -1.91 -12.45
N GLY A 119 -10.82 -1.73 -11.15
CA GLY A 119 -11.97 -2.27 -10.42
C GLY A 119 -11.72 -3.63 -9.77
N ASP A 120 -10.47 -4.07 -9.70
CA ASP A 120 -10.11 -5.31 -9.03
C ASP A 120 -10.03 -5.13 -7.52
N VAL A 121 -10.54 -6.11 -6.78
CA VAL A 121 -10.34 -6.26 -5.34
C VAL A 121 -9.73 -7.64 -5.11
N ILE A 122 -8.46 -7.65 -4.68
CA ILE A 122 -7.65 -8.86 -4.60
C ILE A 122 -7.32 -9.14 -3.13
N GLU A 123 -7.65 -10.33 -2.67
CA GLU A 123 -7.18 -10.85 -1.39
C GLU A 123 -5.80 -11.48 -1.61
N PRO A 124 -4.78 -11.11 -0.81
CA PRO A 124 -3.42 -11.62 -1.01
C PRO A 124 -3.32 -13.08 -0.61
N GLU A 125 -2.49 -13.80 -1.35
CA GLU A 125 -2.01 -15.11 -0.95
C GLU A 125 -0.88 -14.96 0.10
N HIS A 126 -0.74 -15.91 0.99
CA HIS A 126 0.32 -15.96 2.02
C HIS A 126 0.31 -14.82 3.06
N ASP A 127 -0.80 -14.10 3.23
CA ASP A 127 -0.89 -12.98 4.17
C ASP A 127 0.10 -11.83 3.94
N ILE A 128 0.59 -11.71 2.71
CA ILE A 128 1.53 -10.68 2.27
C ILE A 128 0.96 -9.96 1.07
N MET A 129 0.95 -8.64 1.10
CA MET A 129 0.64 -7.83 -0.07
C MET A 129 1.64 -6.69 -0.21
N ALA A 130 2.06 -6.42 -1.45
CA ALA A 130 2.96 -5.33 -1.76
C ALA A 130 2.54 -4.65 -3.06
N ILE A 131 2.70 -3.33 -3.10
CA ILE A 131 2.41 -2.50 -4.27
C ILE A 131 3.52 -1.49 -4.50
N GLY A 132 3.55 -0.93 -5.70
CA GLY A 132 4.53 0.05 -6.12
C GLY A 132 5.78 -0.57 -6.74
N SER A 133 6.73 0.29 -7.15
CA SER A 133 7.93 -0.10 -7.89
C SER A 133 8.85 -1.05 -7.14
N GLY A 134 8.98 -0.91 -5.82
CA GLY A 134 9.73 -1.84 -4.97
C GLY A 134 8.89 -3.01 -4.45
N GLY A 135 7.60 -3.06 -4.78
CA GLY A 135 6.66 -4.07 -4.29
C GLY A 135 7.12 -5.51 -4.51
N PRO A 136 7.51 -5.92 -5.72
CA PRO A 136 7.96 -7.28 -6.00
C PRO A 136 9.16 -7.71 -5.15
N PHE A 137 10.12 -6.82 -4.90
CA PHE A 137 11.28 -7.10 -4.06
C PHE A 137 10.89 -7.25 -2.59
N ALA A 138 10.07 -6.33 -2.09
CA ALA A 138 9.57 -6.39 -0.72
C ALA A 138 8.72 -7.65 -0.48
N GLN A 139 7.86 -8.02 -1.43
CA GLN A 139 7.02 -9.21 -1.35
C GLN A 139 7.84 -10.50 -1.32
N ALA A 140 8.82 -10.64 -2.21
CA ALA A 140 9.69 -11.80 -2.25
C ALA A 140 10.50 -11.95 -0.96
N ALA A 141 11.07 -10.85 -0.45
CA ALA A 141 11.81 -10.83 0.81
C ALA A 141 10.91 -11.17 2.01
N ALA A 142 9.71 -10.57 2.08
CA ALA A 142 8.74 -10.85 3.14
C ALA A 142 8.31 -12.31 3.15
N ARG A 143 8.06 -12.89 1.98
CA ARG A 143 7.70 -14.31 1.86
C ARG A 143 8.82 -15.22 2.36
N ALA A 144 10.07 -14.97 1.95
CA ALA A 144 11.20 -15.75 2.42
C ALA A 144 11.37 -15.68 3.95
N LEU A 145 11.19 -14.50 4.54
CA LEU A 145 11.23 -14.31 5.98
C LEU A 145 10.05 -15.00 6.70
N MET A 146 8.85 -14.91 6.12
CA MET A 146 7.65 -15.55 6.67
C MET A 146 7.79 -17.08 6.73
N GLU A 147 8.34 -17.68 5.67
CA GLU A 147 8.46 -19.14 5.55
C GLU A 147 9.65 -19.73 6.35
N ASN A 148 10.70 -18.96 6.59
CA ASN A 148 11.95 -19.47 7.14
C ASN A 148 12.35 -18.90 8.51
N THR A 149 11.53 -18.03 9.11
CA THR A 149 11.82 -17.42 10.41
C THR A 149 10.59 -17.34 11.30
N GLU A 150 10.80 -17.10 12.59
CA GLU A 150 9.74 -16.82 13.58
C GLU A 150 9.58 -15.31 13.85
N LEU A 151 10.09 -14.45 12.98
CA LEU A 151 9.98 -13.00 13.10
C LEU A 151 8.50 -12.56 13.12
N GLY A 152 8.19 -11.55 13.91
CA GLY A 152 6.85 -10.93 13.93
C GLY A 152 6.55 -10.13 12.66
N ALA A 153 5.28 -9.79 12.44
CA ALA A 153 4.84 -9.07 11.25
C ALA A 153 5.63 -7.75 11.03
N ARG A 154 5.84 -6.96 12.09
CA ARG A 154 6.60 -5.71 12.02
C ARG A 154 8.05 -5.92 11.59
N GLU A 155 8.75 -6.87 12.20
CA GLU A 155 10.15 -7.14 11.86
C GLU A 155 10.32 -7.64 10.41
N ILE A 156 9.36 -8.44 9.94
CA ILE A 156 9.34 -8.89 8.53
C ILE A 156 9.20 -7.67 7.61
N VAL A 157 8.28 -6.76 7.90
CA VAL A 157 8.11 -5.53 7.12
C VAL A 157 9.40 -4.70 7.12
N GLU A 158 10.00 -4.46 8.28
CA GLU A 158 11.26 -3.69 8.40
C GLU A 158 12.38 -4.27 7.54
N ARG A 159 12.62 -5.57 7.66
CA ARG A 159 13.71 -6.26 6.93
C ARG A 159 13.42 -6.33 5.44
N ALA A 160 12.21 -6.67 5.04
CA ALA A 160 11.82 -6.77 3.63
C ALA A 160 11.86 -5.40 2.93
N MET A 161 11.42 -4.33 3.60
CA MET A 161 11.52 -2.97 3.07
C MET A 161 12.97 -2.51 2.93
N SER A 162 13.86 -2.90 3.85
CA SER A 162 15.30 -2.64 3.73
C SER A 162 15.91 -3.31 2.51
N ILE A 163 15.54 -4.57 2.24
CA ILE A 163 16.00 -5.32 1.05
C ILE A 163 15.46 -4.67 -0.23
N ALA A 164 14.20 -4.26 -0.23
CA ALA A 164 13.62 -3.54 -1.36
C ALA A 164 14.34 -2.22 -1.64
N ALA A 165 14.75 -1.49 -0.59
CA ALA A 165 15.50 -0.24 -0.73
C ALA A 165 16.92 -0.46 -1.29
N ASP A 166 17.54 -1.61 -1.04
CA ASP A 166 18.85 -1.96 -1.63
C ASP A 166 18.76 -2.32 -3.11
N THR A 167 17.58 -2.75 -3.55
CA THR A 167 17.39 -3.31 -4.89
C THR A 167 16.70 -2.34 -5.85
N CYS A 168 15.72 -1.60 -5.34
CA CYS A 168 14.89 -0.69 -6.13
C CYS A 168 15.34 0.76 -5.96
N ILE A 169 15.78 1.39 -7.06
CA ILE A 169 16.24 2.79 -7.05
C ILE A 169 15.15 3.80 -6.66
N TYR A 170 13.88 3.41 -6.71
CA TYR A 170 12.72 4.23 -6.37
C TYR A 170 12.24 4.06 -4.92
N THR A 171 12.97 3.30 -4.11
CA THR A 171 12.63 3.00 -2.72
C THR A 171 13.77 3.41 -1.80
N ASN A 172 13.45 4.04 -0.68
CA ASN A 172 14.46 4.40 0.33
C ASN A 172 14.21 3.70 1.68
N ARG A 173 15.14 3.91 2.63
CA ARG A 173 15.10 3.30 3.96
C ARG A 173 14.31 4.11 5.00
N ASN A 174 13.73 5.24 4.61
CA ASN A 174 12.86 6.03 5.48
C ASN A 174 11.48 5.39 5.51
N VAL A 175 11.33 4.34 6.28
CA VAL A 175 10.10 3.53 6.34
C VAL A 175 9.26 3.93 7.52
N VAL A 176 7.98 4.21 7.28
CA VAL A 176 6.95 4.38 8.31
C VAL A 176 6.14 3.10 8.38
N ILE A 177 6.00 2.52 9.57
CA ILE A 177 5.27 1.28 9.80
C ILE A 177 4.18 1.52 10.84
N ASP A 178 2.96 1.15 10.50
CA ASP A 178 1.82 1.09 11.41
C ASP A 178 1.36 -0.37 11.60
N GLU A 179 0.77 -0.67 12.76
CA GLU A 179 0.30 -2.02 13.13
C GLU A 179 -1.11 -1.98 13.68
N LEU A 180 -1.86 -3.06 13.43
CA LEU A 180 -3.13 -3.36 14.09
C LEU A 180 -3.08 -4.74 14.72
N GLN A 181 -3.73 -4.89 15.86
CA GLN A 181 -4.00 -6.20 16.45
C GLN A 181 -5.18 -6.84 15.71
N THR A 182 -5.05 -8.11 15.40
CA THR A 182 -6.12 -8.91 14.81
C THR A 182 -6.92 -9.62 15.88
N ALA A 183 -8.12 -9.96 15.55
CA ALA A 183 -9.00 -10.70 16.46
C ALA A 183 -8.48 -12.11 16.80
#